data_229fe20126bbc423e0b2bd33166ee177
#
_entry.id   229fe20126bbc423e0b2bd33166ee177
#
_cell.length_a   1.000
_cell.length_b   1.000
_cell.length_c   1.000
_cell.angle_alpha   90.00
_cell.angle_beta   90.00
_cell.angle_gamma   90.00
#
_symmetry.space_group_name_H-M   'P 1'
#
loop_
_entity.id
_entity.type
_entity.pdbx_description
1 polymer ?
#
loop_
_entity_poly.entity_id
_entity_poly.type
_entity_poly.pdbx_seq_one_letter_code
_entity_poly.pdbx_strand_id
1 'polypeptide(L)'
;MTPQLGLPPLVYPADNPPTAARIALGRQIFFDRALSINNTMSCAMCHVPEQGFANWELATSVGVEGRSVKRNAPSLINVGLLNPLFHDGRDPMLETQFIGPLTARNEMANPSAGRVVSHLQTDSAYDSLFKEAFGSPASLDRIGMALAAYQRALTVGNSPFDQWFYGGDPAAVSPAAKRGFKLFRNKAGCVSCHSLGPDDALFTDQQFHDTGYGQMRELERQNPPETLPVQVAPGVIHHVDYELVRAVSNPRDADLGRYEVTEDPQDRWRFRTPTLRNLVVSPPYMHDGGLSTLADVIDYYDSGGAGLTGQDPRVQPLGLSDQEKTELLAFLTTLTSSGLDCLVADARQP
;
A
#
# COMPACT_ATOMS: atom_id res chain seq x y z
N MET A 1 2.52 -9.75 -20.96
CA MET A 1 2.50 -8.26 -20.84
C MET A 1 3.83 -7.71 -21.34
N THR A 2 3.81 -6.59 -22.01
CA THR A 2 5.03 -5.91 -22.49
C THR A 2 5.81 -5.39 -21.27
N PRO A 3 7.16 -5.50 -21.24
CA PRO A 3 7.97 -4.90 -20.19
C PRO A 3 7.66 -3.39 -20.08
N GLN A 4 7.50 -2.93 -18.87
CA GLN A 4 7.22 -1.52 -18.57
C GLN A 4 8.54 -0.80 -18.29
N LEU A 5 8.78 0.33 -18.98
CA LEU A 5 10.00 1.12 -18.76
C LEU A 5 10.10 1.50 -17.27
N GLY A 6 11.29 1.29 -16.70
CA GLY A 6 11.62 1.61 -15.31
C GLY A 6 11.14 0.59 -14.27
N LEU A 7 10.52 -0.51 -14.69
CA LEU A 7 10.13 -1.61 -13.80
C LEU A 7 10.93 -2.89 -14.09
N PRO A 8 11.29 -3.66 -13.06
CA PRO A 8 11.86 -4.98 -13.26
C PRO A 8 10.83 -5.92 -13.94
N PRO A 9 11.29 -7.00 -14.59
CA PRO A 9 10.39 -8.00 -15.16
C PRO A 9 9.48 -8.60 -14.10
N LEU A 10 8.17 -8.64 -14.39
CA LEU A 10 7.19 -9.30 -13.53
C LEU A 10 7.33 -10.83 -13.65
N VAL A 11 7.53 -11.49 -12.51
CA VAL A 11 7.67 -12.94 -12.45
C VAL A 11 6.32 -13.58 -12.10
N TYR A 12 5.95 -14.60 -12.87
CA TYR A 12 4.73 -15.39 -12.62
C TYR A 12 5.12 -16.78 -12.11
N PRO A 13 4.45 -17.31 -11.08
CA PRO A 13 4.58 -18.71 -10.73
C PRO A 13 4.25 -19.63 -11.92
N ALA A 14 4.97 -20.74 -12.08
CA ALA A 14 4.79 -21.64 -13.22
C ALA A 14 3.38 -22.24 -13.28
N ASP A 15 2.74 -22.44 -12.13
CA ASP A 15 1.38 -22.94 -11.97
C ASP A 15 0.31 -21.84 -12.04
N ASN A 16 0.72 -20.55 -12.02
CA ASN A 16 -0.20 -19.41 -12.13
C ASN A 16 0.18 -18.44 -13.28
N PRO A 17 0.16 -18.89 -14.55
CA PRO A 17 0.41 -18.02 -15.71
C PRO A 17 -0.71 -16.98 -15.87
N PRO A 18 -0.40 -15.79 -16.43
CA PRO A 18 -1.33 -14.66 -16.57
C PRO A 18 -2.29 -14.86 -17.75
N THR A 19 -3.29 -15.70 -17.60
CA THR A 19 -4.34 -15.85 -18.63
C THR A 19 -5.44 -14.80 -18.45
N ALA A 20 -6.06 -14.39 -19.56
CA ALA A 20 -7.18 -13.44 -19.52
C ALA A 20 -8.32 -13.92 -18.61
N ALA A 21 -8.64 -15.22 -18.65
CA ALA A 21 -9.68 -15.81 -17.80
C ALA A 21 -9.35 -15.73 -16.31
N ARG A 22 -8.08 -15.97 -15.89
CA ARG A 22 -7.65 -15.85 -14.49
C ARG A 22 -7.71 -14.40 -14.01
N ILE A 23 -7.28 -13.45 -14.84
CA ILE A 23 -7.32 -12.01 -14.52
C ILE A 23 -8.77 -11.55 -14.39
N ALA A 24 -9.66 -11.92 -15.31
CA ALA A 24 -11.07 -11.56 -15.26
C ALA A 24 -11.77 -12.14 -14.02
N LEU A 25 -11.54 -13.41 -13.72
CA LEU A 25 -12.06 -14.05 -12.51
C LEU A 25 -11.53 -13.36 -11.25
N GLY A 26 -10.23 -13.07 -11.18
CA GLY A 26 -9.62 -12.37 -10.05
C GLY A 26 -10.22 -10.98 -9.86
N ARG A 27 -10.45 -10.24 -10.95
CA ARG A 27 -11.16 -8.95 -10.90
C ARG A 27 -12.57 -9.12 -10.33
N GLN A 28 -13.36 -10.05 -10.82
CA GLN A 28 -14.73 -10.28 -10.32
C GLN A 28 -14.72 -10.58 -8.82
N ILE A 29 -13.85 -11.48 -8.36
CA ILE A 29 -13.67 -11.80 -6.93
C ILE A 29 -13.28 -10.56 -6.12
N PHE A 30 -12.39 -9.71 -6.65
CA PHE A 30 -11.91 -8.51 -5.97
C PHE A 30 -13.02 -7.49 -5.67
N PHE A 31 -14.03 -7.40 -6.53
CA PHE A 31 -15.17 -6.48 -6.38
C PHE A 31 -16.39 -7.11 -5.68
N ASP A 32 -16.38 -8.43 -5.46
CA ASP A 32 -17.54 -9.12 -4.93
C ASP A 32 -17.72 -8.93 -3.42
N ARG A 33 -18.82 -8.30 -3.04
CA ARG A 33 -19.20 -8.09 -1.64
C ARG A 33 -19.72 -9.36 -0.96
N ALA A 34 -20.24 -10.31 -1.72
CA ALA A 34 -20.76 -11.56 -1.18
C ALA A 34 -19.69 -12.41 -0.47
N LEU A 35 -18.42 -12.08 -0.68
CA LEU A 35 -17.29 -12.74 -0.02
C LEU A 35 -17.10 -12.29 1.43
N SER A 36 -17.71 -11.20 1.91
CA SER A 36 -17.69 -10.84 3.33
C SER A 36 -18.81 -11.53 4.11
N ILE A 37 -18.67 -11.60 5.43
CA ILE A 37 -19.62 -12.32 6.31
C ILE A 37 -21.06 -11.84 6.16
N ASN A 38 -21.24 -10.55 5.93
CA ASN A 38 -22.53 -9.87 5.86
C ASN A 38 -22.85 -9.27 4.48
N ASN A 39 -22.06 -9.60 3.44
CA ASN A 39 -22.20 -9.12 2.06
C ASN A 39 -22.04 -7.60 1.90
N THR A 40 -21.30 -6.93 2.79
CA THR A 40 -21.14 -5.47 2.73
C THR A 40 -19.78 -5.03 2.21
N MET A 41 -18.75 -5.88 2.31
CA MET A 41 -17.35 -5.52 2.02
C MET A 41 -16.76 -6.33 0.87
N SER A 42 -15.96 -5.66 0.06
CA SER A 42 -15.08 -6.29 -0.95
C SER A 42 -13.67 -5.70 -0.85
N CYS A 43 -12.70 -6.30 -1.52
CA CYS A 43 -11.32 -5.77 -1.56
C CYS A 43 -11.30 -4.34 -2.11
N ALA A 44 -12.13 -4.05 -3.12
CA ALA A 44 -12.22 -2.74 -3.76
C ALA A 44 -12.75 -1.61 -2.86
N MET A 45 -13.28 -1.91 -1.67
CA MET A 45 -13.74 -0.88 -0.73
C MET A 45 -12.60 -0.30 0.12
N CYS A 46 -11.52 -1.07 0.32
CA CYS A 46 -10.29 -0.60 0.96
C CYS A 46 -9.21 -0.25 -0.08
N HIS A 47 -9.30 -0.85 -1.26
CA HIS A 47 -8.38 -0.64 -2.39
C HIS A 47 -9.14 -0.05 -3.59
N VAL A 48 -9.56 1.22 -3.44
CA VAL A 48 -10.42 1.93 -4.40
C VAL A 48 -9.62 2.26 -5.67
N PRO A 49 -10.05 1.81 -6.87
CA PRO A 49 -9.29 2.03 -8.11
C PRO A 49 -8.97 3.50 -8.37
N GLU A 50 -9.94 4.40 -8.22
CA GLU A 50 -9.81 5.85 -8.43
C GLU A 50 -8.87 6.51 -7.42
N GLN A 51 -8.57 5.82 -6.33
CA GLN A 51 -7.69 6.25 -5.26
C GLN A 51 -6.33 5.53 -5.30
N GLY A 52 -5.86 5.17 -6.50
CA GLY A 52 -4.61 4.45 -6.66
C GLY A 52 -4.64 3.04 -6.07
N PHE A 53 -5.81 2.39 -6.04
CA PHE A 53 -6.02 1.11 -5.34
C PHE A 53 -5.58 1.14 -3.87
N ALA A 54 -5.79 2.30 -3.22
CA ALA A 54 -5.59 2.59 -1.80
C ALA A 54 -6.89 3.20 -1.23
N ASN A 55 -6.81 3.94 -0.12
CA ASN A 55 -7.95 4.67 0.45
C ASN A 55 -7.49 6.06 0.90
N TRP A 56 -8.04 7.13 0.30
CA TRP A 56 -7.70 8.51 0.63
C TRP A 56 -8.56 9.12 1.73
N GLU A 57 -9.73 8.57 1.92
CA GLU A 57 -10.76 9.19 2.76
C GLU A 57 -10.47 8.98 4.24
N LEU A 58 -9.77 7.91 4.57
CA LEU A 58 -9.51 7.51 5.95
C LEU A 58 -8.04 7.18 6.14
N ALA A 59 -7.48 7.58 7.28
CA ALA A 59 -6.13 7.19 7.67
C ALA A 59 -5.98 5.66 7.72
N THR A 60 -6.99 4.97 8.24
CA THR A 60 -7.11 3.52 8.17
C THR A 60 -8.52 3.14 7.70
N SER A 61 -8.62 2.14 6.84
CA SER A 61 -9.88 1.70 6.27
C SER A 61 -10.83 1.13 7.34
N VAL A 62 -12.10 1.01 6.97
CA VAL A 62 -13.17 0.47 7.82
C VAL A 62 -13.74 -0.76 7.16
N GLY A 63 -13.76 -1.88 7.88
CA GLY A 63 -14.33 -3.14 7.42
C GLY A 63 -15.79 -3.34 7.85
N VAL A 64 -16.18 -4.61 7.97
CA VAL A 64 -17.55 -4.97 8.37
C VAL A 64 -17.94 -4.30 9.68
N GLU A 65 -19.22 -3.94 9.79
CA GLU A 65 -19.81 -3.35 11.00
C GLU A 65 -19.14 -2.05 11.48
N GLY A 66 -18.45 -1.34 10.60
CA GLY A 66 -17.77 -0.09 10.95
C GLY A 66 -16.47 -0.26 11.75
N ARG A 67 -15.88 -1.44 11.77
CA ARG A 67 -14.65 -1.72 12.52
C ARG A 67 -13.41 -1.20 11.78
N SER A 68 -12.65 -0.31 12.40
CA SER A 68 -11.42 0.21 11.82
C SER A 68 -10.31 -0.84 11.78
N VAL A 69 -9.54 -0.85 10.70
CA VAL A 69 -8.31 -1.62 10.61
C VAL A 69 -7.15 -0.87 11.30
N LYS A 70 -6.09 -1.58 11.62
CA LYS A 70 -4.96 -1.05 12.37
C LYS A 70 -4.04 -0.17 11.51
N ARG A 71 -3.88 -0.52 10.24
CA ARG A 71 -2.93 0.10 9.31
C ARG A 71 -3.63 0.69 8.10
N ASN A 72 -2.97 1.64 7.46
CA ASN A 72 -3.39 2.18 6.17
C ASN A 72 -3.42 1.09 5.10
N ALA A 73 -4.40 1.15 4.18
CA ALA A 73 -4.47 0.26 3.03
C ALA A 73 -3.42 0.67 1.99
N PRO A 74 -2.36 -0.10 1.78
CA PRO A 74 -1.34 0.26 0.79
C PRO A 74 -1.89 0.17 -0.63
N SER A 75 -1.35 0.99 -1.53
CA SER A 75 -1.65 0.85 -2.95
C SER A 75 -1.33 -0.55 -3.47
N LEU A 76 -2.20 -1.12 -4.30
CA LEU A 76 -1.95 -2.38 -5.01
C LEU A 76 -1.25 -2.18 -6.36
N ILE A 77 -1.01 -0.94 -6.77
CA ILE A 77 -0.26 -0.66 -8.00
C ILE A 77 1.17 -1.20 -7.83
N ASN A 78 1.58 -2.02 -8.79
CA ASN A 78 2.89 -2.69 -8.79
C ASN A 78 3.12 -3.70 -7.65
N VAL A 79 2.06 -4.11 -6.92
CA VAL A 79 2.17 -5.05 -5.80
C VAL A 79 2.78 -6.40 -6.21
N GLY A 80 2.59 -6.82 -7.46
CA GLY A 80 3.19 -8.05 -7.99
C GLY A 80 4.72 -8.05 -8.06
N LEU A 81 5.36 -6.89 -7.85
CA LEU A 81 6.82 -6.72 -7.82
C LEU A 81 7.37 -6.63 -6.39
N LEU A 82 6.50 -6.70 -5.37
CA LEU A 82 6.87 -6.56 -3.97
C LEU A 82 6.92 -7.93 -3.28
N ASN A 83 7.94 -8.14 -2.46
CA ASN A 83 8.09 -9.33 -1.62
C ASN A 83 9.04 -9.02 -0.44
N PRO A 84 8.62 -9.28 0.82
CA PRO A 84 7.32 -9.77 1.24
C PRO A 84 6.21 -8.71 1.20
N LEU A 85 4.95 -9.16 1.40
CA LEU A 85 3.76 -8.32 1.34
C LEU A 85 3.36 -7.77 2.72
N PHE A 86 2.42 -6.83 2.75
CA PHE A 86 2.02 -6.04 3.92
C PHE A 86 3.11 -5.09 4.43
N HIS A 87 2.77 -4.26 5.40
CA HIS A 87 3.71 -3.34 6.06
C HIS A 87 4.73 -4.07 6.94
N ASP A 88 4.35 -5.24 7.46
CA ASP A 88 5.15 -6.07 8.38
C ASP A 88 5.77 -7.30 7.71
N GLY A 89 5.47 -7.54 6.44
CA GLY A 89 6.03 -8.65 5.67
C GLY A 89 5.54 -10.03 6.13
N ARG A 90 4.32 -10.11 6.67
CA ARG A 90 3.76 -11.36 7.21
C ARG A 90 3.39 -12.40 6.16
N ASP A 91 3.30 -12.01 4.89
CA ASP A 91 3.00 -12.93 3.81
C ASP A 91 4.01 -12.81 2.65
N PRO A 92 4.63 -13.90 2.22
CA PRO A 92 5.61 -13.88 1.13
C PRO A 92 4.98 -14.04 -0.25
N MET A 93 3.69 -14.36 -0.38
CA MET A 93 3.07 -14.72 -1.66
C MET A 93 1.72 -14.00 -1.87
N LEU A 94 1.50 -13.49 -3.09
CA LEU A 94 0.19 -12.92 -3.47
C LEU A 94 -0.94 -13.96 -3.45
N GLU A 95 -0.64 -15.21 -3.73
CA GLU A 95 -1.60 -16.29 -3.78
C GLU A 95 -2.21 -16.63 -2.42
N THR A 96 -1.53 -16.31 -1.30
CA THR A 96 -1.98 -16.58 0.07
C THR A 96 -2.42 -15.33 0.82
N GLN A 97 -1.94 -14.15 0.40
CA GLN A 97 -2.12 -12.86 1.07
C GLN A 97 -3.59 -12.54 1.42
N PHE A 98 -4.53 -12.89 0.52
CA PHE A 98 -5.96 -12.59 0.65
C PHE A 98 -6.62 -13.27 1.86
N ILE A 99 -6.05 -14.35 2.39
CA ILE A 99 -6.60 -15.11 3.52
C ILE A 99 -6.68 -14.23 4.78
N GLY A 100 -5.67 -13.38 4.99
CA GLY A 100 -5.66 -12.44 6.12
C GLY A 100 -6.88 -11.52 6.11
N PRO A 101 -7.04 -10.63 5.11
CA PRO A 101 -8.21 -9.76 4.99
C PRO A 101 -9.55 -10.48 4.94
N LEU A 102 -9.58 -11.67 4.34
CA LEU A 102 -10.81 -12.47 4.23
C LEU A 102 -11.34 -12.91 5.60
N THR A 103 -10.45 -13.22 6.54
CA THR A 103 -10.80 -13.79 7.86
C THR A 103 -10.67 -12.79 9.01
N ALA A 104 -9.96 -11.68 8.84
CA ALA A 104 -9.79 -10.66 9.86
C ALA A 104 -11.15 -10.07 10.28
N ARG A 105 -11.40 -10.06 11.59
CA ARG A 105 -12.68 -9.63 12.19
C ARG A 105 -13.05 -8.18 11.89
N ASN A 106 -12.07 -7.35 11.66
CA ASN A 106 -12.21 -5.92 11.35
C ASN A 106 -12.05 -5.62 9.85
N GLU A 107 -12.03 -6.64 8.99
CA GLU A 107 -12.02 -6.52 7.54
C GLU A 107 -13.25 -7.25 6.96
N MET A 108 -13.13 -8.45 6.40
CA MET A 108 -14.25 -9.20 5.81
C MET A 108 -14.91 -10.20 6.77
N ALA A 109 -14.28 -10.50 7.90
CA ALA A 109 -14.76 -11.24 9.07
C ALA A 109 -15.35 -12.65 8.80
N ASN A 110 -14.87 -13.35 7.77
CA ASN A 110 -15.32 -14.72 7.58
C ASN A 110 -14.83 -15.63 8.71
N PRO A 111 -15.66 -16.52 9.24
CA PRO A 111 -15.25 -17.46 10.29
C PRO A 111 -14.23 -18.49 9.81
N SER A 112 -14.17 -18.72 8.49
CA SER A 112 -13.18 -19.54 7.82
C SER A 112 -13.11 -19.24 6.33
N ALA A 113 -11.97 -19.46 5.71
CA ALA A 113 -11.82 -19.39 4.26
C ALA A 113 -12.70 -20.44 3.53
N GLY A 114 -12.99 -21.58 4.17
CA GLY A 114 -13.86 -22.63 3.63
C GLY A 114 -15.30 -22.14 3.36
N ARG A 115 -15.81 -21.18 4.16
CA ARG A 115 -17.12 -20.57 3.89
C ARG A 115 -17.15 -19.90 2.52
N VAL A 116 -16.08 -19.17 2.17
CA VAL A 116 -15.99 -18.48 0.89
C VAL A 116 -15.85 -19.48 -0.27
N VAL A 117 -15.06 -20.54 -0.09
CA VAL A 117 -14.96 -21.62 -1.09
C VAL A 117 -16.33 -22.24 -1.34
N SER A 118 -17.07 -22.58 -0.28
CA SER A 118 -18.42 -23.17 -0.40
C SER A 118 -19.39 -22.21 -1.10
N HIS A 119 -19.35 -20.91 -0.79
CA HIS A 119 -20.17 -19.92 -1.45
C HIS A 119 -19.91 -19.88 -2.96
N LEU A 120 -18.64 -19.77 -3.37
CA LEU A 120 -18.27 -19.73 -4.79
C LEU A 120 -18.53 -21.04 -5.54
N GLN A 121 -18.53 -22.20 -4.86
CA GLN A 121 -18.88 -23.50 -5.47
C GLN A 121 -20.38 -23.66 -5.69
N THR A 122 -21.21 -22.99 -4.91
CA THR A 122 -22.68 -23.07 -5.03
C THR A 122 -23.25 -22.02 -6.00
N ASP A 123 -22.47 -21.01 -6.37
CA ASP A 123 -22.85 -20.00 -7.35
C ASP A 123 -22.55 -20.49 -8.78
N SER A 124 -23.60 -20.65 -9.59
CA SER A 124 -23.47 -21.16 -10.97
C SER A 124 -22.69 -20.23 -11.90
N ALA A 125 -22.68 -18.92 -11.64
CA ALA A 125 -21.88 -17.96 -12.41
C ALA A 125 -20.38 -18.19 -12.16
N TYR A 126 -19.99 -18.36 -10.89
CA TYR A 126 -18.60 -18.68 -10.55
C TYR A 126 -18.15 -20.05 -11.01
N ASP A 127 -19.03 -21.06 -11.00
CA ASP A 127 -18.67 -22.40 -11.50
C ASP A 127 -18.18 -22.36 -12.97
N SER A 128 -18.87 -21.59 -13.81
CA SER A 128 -18.48 -21.38 -15.21
C SER A 128 -17.12 -20.66 -15.32
N LEU A 129 -16.90 -19.60 -14.54
CA LEU A 129 -15.66 -18.82 -14.57
C LEU A 129 -14.45 -19.61 -14.06
N PHE A 130 -14.63 -20.40 -12.99
CA PHE A 130 -13.55 -21.28 -12.49
C PHE A 130 -13.22 -22.39 -13.48
N LYS A 131 -14.20 -22.96 -14.16
CA LYS A 131 -13.98 -23.94 -15.23
C LYS A 131 -13.21 -23.34 -16.41
N GLU A 132 -13.54 -22.13 -16.82
CA GLU A 132 -12.82 -21.42 -17.87
C GLU A 132 -11.36 -21.11 -17.47
N ALA A 133 -11.16 -20.58 -16.24
CA ALA A 133 -9.85 -20.13 -15.77
C ALA A 133 -8.90 -21.30 -15.40
N PHE A 134 -9.45 -22.41 -14.85
CA PHE A 134 -8.67 -23.49 -14.23
C PHE A 134 -9.08 -24.92 -14.65
N GLY A 135 -10.14 -25.08 -15.44
CA GLY A 135 -10.68 -26.40 -15.78
C GLY A 135 -11.29 -27.16 -14.60
N SER A 136 -11.55 -26.50 -13.47
CA SER A 136 -11.91 -27.16 -12.20
C SER A 136 -12.71 -26.18 -11.31
N PRO A 137 -13.54 -26.68 -10.36
CA PRO A 137 -14.30 -25.84 -9.44
C PRO A 137 -13.43 -24.93 -8.55
N ALA A 138 -14.07 -23.97 -7.85
CA ALA A 138 -13.41 -23.12 -6.87
C ALA A 138 -12.69 -23.94 -5.78
N SER A 139 -11.50 -23.50 -5.41
CA SER A 139 -10.75 -23.97 -4.24
C SER A 139 -10.02 -22.78 -3.63
N LEU A 140 -9.51 -22.90 -2.42
CA LEU A 140 -8.77 -21.83 -1.76
C LEU A 140 -7.59 -21.37 -2.62
N ASP A 141 -6.80 -22.31 -3.13
CA ASP A 141 -5.64 -22.01 -3.98
C ASP A 141 -6.05 -21.28 -5.28
N ARG A 142 -7.12 -21.74 -5.94
CA ARG A 142 -7.59 -21.13 -7.20
C ARG A 142 -8.17 -19.72 -6.98
N ILE A 143 -8.80 -19.46 -5.85
CA ILE A 143 -9.22 -18.10 -5.45
C ILE A 143 -7.98 -17.21 -5.32
N GLY A 144 -6.96 -17.66 -4.59
CA GLY A 144 -5.71 -16.95 -4.43
C GLY A 144 -4.97 -16.72 -5.74
N MET A 145 -4.90 -17.75 -6.59
CA MET A 145 -4.29 -17.64 -7.92
C MET A 145 -5.00 -16.62 -8.81
N ALA A 146 -6.34 -16.59 -8.81
CA ALA A 146 -7.12 -15.61 -9.59
C ALA A 146 -6.90 -14.19 -9.07
N LEU A 147 -7.00 -13.96 -7.74
CA LEU A 147 -6.73 -12.67 -7.13
C LEU A 147 -5.30 -12.19 -7.40
N ALA A 148 -4.32 -13.08 -7.28
CA ALA A 148 -2.92 -12.76 -7.56
C ALA A 148 -2.69 -12.45 -9.06
N ALA A 149 -3.36 -13.13 -9.97
CA ALA A 149 -3.30 -12.82 -11.40
C ALA A 149 -3.84 -11.42 -11.70
N TYR A 150 -4.97 -11.04 -11.08
CA TYR A 150 -5.52 -9.69 -11.20
C TYR A 150 -4.60 -8.63 -10.57
N GLN A 151 -4.10 -8.85 -9.36
CA GLN A 151 -3.20 -7.91 -8.69
C GLN A 151 -1.89 -7.71 -9.47
N ARG A 152 -1.33 -8.76 -10.08
CA ARG A 152 -0.16 -8.63 -10.99
C ARG A 152 -0.50 -7.85 -12.26
N ALA A 153 -1.74 -7.87 -12.72
CA ALA A 153 -2.17 -7.04 -13.85
C ALA A 153 -2.20 -5.55 -13.53
N LEU A 154 -2.26 -5.16 -12.24
CA LEU A 154 -2.15 -3.77 -11.78
C LEU A 154 -0.71 -3.23 -11.84
N THR A 155 0.05 -3.61 -12.86
CA THR A 155 1.45 -3.20 -13.03
C THR A 155 1.56 -2.11 -14.09
N VAL A 156 2.12 -0.95 -13.70
CA VAL A 156 2.31 0.20 -14.57
C VAL A 156 3.62 0.94 -14.22
N GLY A 157 4.43 1.15 -15.25
CA GLY A 157 5.66 1.95 -15.23
C GLY A 157 5.56 3.16 -16.14
N ASN A 158 6.65 3.49 -16.81
CA ASN A 158 6.72 4.57 -17.79
C ASN A 158 6.31 5.93 -17.22
N SER A 159 6.73 6.20 -15.98
CA SER A 159 6.57 7.52 -15.37
C SER A 159 7.46 8.58 -16.07
N PRO A 160 7.24 9.90 -15.85
CA PRO A 160 8.17 10.92 -16.32
C PRO A 160 9.62 10.68 -15.89
N PHE A 161 9.84 10.18 -14.67
CA PHE A 161 11.18 9.77 -14.21
C PHE A 161 11.75 8.66 -15.09
N ASP A 162 10.96 7.62 -15.40
CA ASP A 162 11.42 6.50 -16.21
C ASP A 162 11.80 6.94 -17.63
N GLN A 163 10.97 7.81 -18.23
CA GLN A 163 11.25 8.37 -19.55
C GLN A 163 12.54 9.18 -19.57
N TRP A 164 12.78 9.96 -18.52
CA TRP A 164 14.00 10.74 -18.38
C TRP A 164 15.23 9.88 -18.12
N PHE A 165 15.16 9.05 -17.07
CA PHE A 165 16.35 8.40 -16.50
C PHE A 165 16.75 7.14 -17.27
N TYR A 166 15.76 6.31 -17.64
CA TYR A 166 15.98 5.07 -18.38
C TYR A 166 15.70 5.21 -19.88
N GLY A 167 14.76 6.09 -20.24
CA GLY A 167 14.39 6.34 -21.64
C GLY A 167 15.24 7.40 -22.34
N GLY A 168 16.04 8.17 -21.59
CA GLY A 168 16.94 9.16 -22.15
C GLY A 168 16.26 10.44 -22.66
N ASP A 169 14.98 10.69 -22.32
CA ASP A 169 14.31 11.95 -22.69
C ASP A 169 14.58 13.06 -21.67
N PRO A 170 15.43 14.05 -22.01
CA PRO A 170 15.77 15.14 -21.09
C PRO A 170 14.60 16.09 -20.80
N ALA A 171 13.55 16.07 -21.61
CA ALA A 171 12.39 16.95 -21.48
C ALA A 171 11.29 16.36 -20.57
N ALA A 172 11.34 15.06 -20.28
CA ALA A 172 10.31 14.37 -19.51
C ALA A 172 10.17 14.87 -18.06
N VAL A 173 11.20 15.49 -17.49
CA VAL A 173 11.17 16.02 -16.12
C VAL A 173 11.72 17.45 -16.05
N SER A 174 11.15 18.25 -15.15
CA SER A 174 11.56 19.65 -14.97
C SER A 174 12.97 19.78 -14.39
N PRO A 175 13.64 20.95 -14.56
CA PRO A 175 14.92 21.22 -13.90
C PRO A 175 14.83 21.11 -12.36
N ALA A 176 13.72 21.50 -11.76
CA ALA A 176 13.48 21.35 -10.31
C ALA A 176 13.47 19.88 -9.90
N ALA A 177 12.75 19.02 -10.62
CA ALA A 177 12.73 17.57 -10.35
C ALA A 177 14.11 16.92 -10.48
N LYS A 178 14.93 17.36 -11.44
CA LYS A 178 16.33 16.89 -11.57
C LYS A 178 17.20 17.26 -10.37
N ARG A 179 17.03 18.49 -9.83
CA ARG A 179 17.71 18.89 -8.60
C ARG A 179 17.18 18.11 -7.39
N GLY A 180 15.86 17.88 -7.32
CA GLY A 180 15.24 17.03 -6.30
C GLY A 180 15.78 15.60 -6.31
N PHE A 181 15.95 14.99 -7.50
CA PHE A 181 16.59 13.67 -7.62
C PHE A 181 18.05 13.67 -7.12
N LYS A 182 18.79 14.75 -7.38
CA LYS A 182 20.14 14.91 -6.85
C LYS A 182 20.15 15.01 -5.32
N LEU A 183 19.16 15.71 -4.74
CA LEU A 183 18.97 15.76 -3.28
C LEU A 183 18.63 14.39 -2.72
N PHE A 184 17.68 13.68 -3.32
CA PHE A 184 17.28 12.32 -2.96
C PHE A 184 18.45 11.36 -2.87
N ARG A 185 19.39 11.44 -3.82
CA ARG A 185 20.58 10.57 -3.88
C ARG A 185 21.70 10.95 -2.93
N ASN A 186 21.84 12.24 -2.60
CA ASN A 186 22.99 12.76 -1.89
C ASN A 186 22.64 13.34 -0.52
N LYS A 187 22.26 14.62 -0.45
CA LYS A 187 22.03 15.33 0.82
C LYS A 187 20.94 14.68 1.67
N ALA A 188 19.82 14.31 1.06
CA ALA A 188 18.72 13.68 1.77
C ALA A 188 18.93 12.18 2.01
N GLY A 189 19.82 11.50 1.25
CA GLY A 189 20.21 10.12 1.48
C GLY A 189 19.10 9.07 1.33
N CYS A 190 17.92 9.44 0.82
CA CYS A 190 16.74 8.57 0.73
C CYS A 190 17.01 7.29 -0.07
N VAL A 191 17.96 7.35 -1.02
CA VAL A 191 18.38 6.21 -1.85
C VAL A 191 18.93 5.04 -1.03
N SER A 192 19.33 5.26 0.23
CA SER A 192 19.87 4.21 1.11
C SER A 192 18.84 3.15 1.52
N CYS A 193 17.55 3.50 1.46
CA CYS A 193 16.42 2.59 1.67
C CYS A 193 15.57 2.48 0.40
N HIS A 194 15.36 3.59 -0.31
CA HIS A 194 14.61 3.65 -1.56
C HIS A 194 15.53 3.49 -2.77
N SER A 195 16.10 2.30 -2.90
CA SER A 195 17.12 1.97 -3.91
C SER A 195 16.58 2.00 -5.34
N LEU A 196 17.48 2.23 -6.30
CA LEU A 196 17.23 2.12 -7.74
C LEU A 196 18.39 1.36 -8.39
N GLY A 197 18.05 0.55 -9.40
CA GLY A 197 18.98 -0.19 -10.22
C GLY A 197 19.43 0.59 -11.48
N PRO A 198 20.32 0.00 -12.28
CA PRO A 198 20.77 0.59 -13.53
C PRO A 198 19.68 0.62 -14.61
N ASP A 199 18.76 -0.34 -14.63
CA ASP A 199 17.78 -0.53 -15.68
C ASP A 199 16.32 -0.34 -15.19
N ASP A 200 16.09 -0.37 -13.87
CA ASP A 200 14.78 -0.23 -13.24
C ASP A 200 14.88 0.34 -11.84
N ALA A 201 13.74 0.79 -11.28
CA ALA A 201 13.63 1.23 -9.91
C ALA A 201 12.25 0.98 -9.32
N LEU A 202 12.17 0.19 -8.29
CA LEU A 202 10.99 0.13 -7.42
C LEU A 202 11.03 1.19 -6.31
N PHE A 203 12.17 1.84 -6.11
CA PHE A 203 12.41 2.76 -5.01
C PHE A 203 12.07 2.16 -3.64
N THR A 204 12.56 0.95 -3.41
CA THR A 204 12.50 0.22 -2.15
C THR A 204 13.62 -0.80 -2.11
N ASP A 205 14.19 -1.04 -0.93
CA ASP A 205 15.08 -2.16 -0.65
C ASP A 205 14.31 -3.40 -0.16
N GLN A 206 12.98 -3.26 0.02
CA GLN A 206 12.07 -4.27 0.56
C GLN A 206 12.48 -4.81 1.95
N GLN A 207 13.37 -4.11 2.65
CA GLN A 207 13.80 -4.42 4.00
C GLN A 207 12.93 -3.71 5.04
N PHE A 208 13.21 -3.98 6.33
CA PHE A 208 12.43 -3.47 7.44
C PHE A 208 13.28 -2.52 8.28
N HIS A 209 12.77 -1.29 8.47
CA HIS A 209 13.47 -0.23 9.17
C HIS A 209 12.58 0.39 10.25
N ASP A 210 13.17 0.75 11.37
CA ASP A 210 12.54 1.61 12.36
C ASP A 210 12.92 3.06 12.06
N THR A 211 11.97 3.83 11.55
CA THR A 211 12.16 5.26 11.29
C THR A 211 11.86 6.14 12.51
N GLY A 212 11.58 5.54 13.67
CA GLY A 212 11.12 6.21 14.87
C GLY A 212 9.61 6.50 14.88
N TYR A 213 8.96 6.48 13.71
CA TYR A 213 7.56 6.85 13.58
C TYR A 213 6.62 5.90 14.35
N GLY A 214 6.80 4.60 14.25
CA GLY A 214 5.97 3.62 14.96
C GLY A 214 6.09 3.77 16.48
N GLN A 215 7.30 3.98 16.99
CA GLN A 215 7.55 4.23 18.41
C GLN A 215 6.92 5.54 18.88
N MET A 216 7.03 6.60 18.09
CA MET A 216 6.39 7.90 18.37
C MET A 216 4.87 7.72 18.48
N ARG A 217 4.23 7.04 17.56
CA ARG A 217 2.78 6.77 17.59
C ARG A 217 2.36 5.97 18.81
N GLU A 218 3.20 5.03 19.25
CA GLU A 218 2.94 4.27 20.48
C GLU A 218 3.05 5.17 21.73
N LEU A 219 4.02 6.06 21.81
CA LEU A 219 4.13 7.03 22.88
C LEU A 219 2.94 7.99 22.93
N GLU A 220 2.45 8.46 21.77
CA GLU A 220 1.23 9.27 21.67
C GLU A 220 0.00 8.50 22.15
N ARG A 221 -0.11 7.21 21.80
CA ARG A 221 -1.21 6.36 22.26
C ARG A 221 -1.22 6.19 23.79
N GLN A 222 -0.05 6.09 24.40
CA GLN A 222 0.11 6.00 25.87
C GLN A 222 -0.14 7.33 26.57
N ASN A 223 0.14 8.44 25.88
CA ASN A 223 -0.02 9.79 26.37
C ASN A 223 -0.87 10.60 25.40
N PRO A 224 -2.18 10.30 25.30
CA PRO A 224 -3.03 10.91 24.28
C PRO A 224 -3.17 12.41 24.51
N PRO A 225 -3.32 13.20 23.42
CA PRO A 225 -3.61 14.62 23.55
C PRO A 225 -5.01 14.83 24.16
N GLU A 226 -5.23 15.98 24.76
CA GLU A 226 -6.53 16.37 25.34
C GLU A 226 -7.65 16.37 24.28
N THR A 227 -7.32 16.78 23.06
CA THR A 227 -8.26 16.77 21.93
C THR A 227 -7.66 16.08 20.69
N LEU A 228 -8.52 15.49 19.87
CA LEU A 228 -8.14 14.92 18.56
C LEU A 228 -8.71 15.76 17.41
N PRO A 229 -7.95 15.97 16.33
CA PRO A 229 -8.49 16.52 15.10
C PRO A 229 -9.38 15.49 14.42
N VAL A 230 -10.65 15.82 14.20
CA VAL A 230 -11.63 15.01 13.50
C VAL A 230 -12.08 15.76 12.25
N GLN A 231 -11.85 15.18 11.08
CA GLN A 231 -12.37 15.74 9.84
C GLN A 231 -13.87 15.46 9.73
N VAL A 232 -14.68 16.50 9.77
CA VAL A 232 -16.14 16.43 9.73
C VAL A 232 -16.70 16.69 8.31
N ALA A 233 -15.90 17.30 7.44
CA ALA A 233 -16.16 17.49 6.02
C ALA A 233 -14.81 17.69 5.30
N PRO A 234 -14.73 17.58 3.97
CA PRO A 234 -13.51 17.86 3.23
C PRO A 234 -12.90 19.23 3.61
N GLY A 235 -11.68 19.23 4.17
CA GLY A 235 -10.98 20.44 4.61
C GLY A 235 -11.52 21.08 5.91
N VAL A 236 -12.53 20.52 6.57
CA VAL A 236 -13.08 21.02 7.84
C VAL A 236 -12.67 20.09 8.98
N ILE A 237 -11.80 20.57 9.86
CA ILE A 237 -11.31 19.83 11.02
C ILE A 237 -11.90 20.45 12.29
N HIS A 238 -12.52 19.61 13.12
CA HIS A 238 -12.92 19.95 14.48
C HIS A 238 -12.01 19.26 15.49
N HIS A 239 -11.63 19.94 16.54
CA HIS A 239 -10.93 19.36 17.67
C HIS A 239 -11.96 18.82 18.67
N VAL A 240 -11.97 17.51 18.85
CA VAL A 240 -12.92 16.81 19.73
C VAL A 240 -12.16 16.26 20.93
N ASP A 241 -12.74 16.34 22.10
CA ASP A 241 -12.19 15.78 23.33
C ASP A 241 -11.85 14.30 23.15
N TYR A 242 -10.63 13.92 23.53
CA TYR A 242 -10.13 12.57 23.39
C TYR A 242 -11.02 11.54 24.07
N GLU A 243 -11.50 11.84 25.29
CA GLU A 243 -12.35 10.90 26.04
C GLU A 243 -13.71 10.69 25.40
N LEU A 244 -14.28 11.68 24.71
CA LEU A 244 -15.51 11.51 23.93
C LEU A 244 -15.27 10.57 22.73
N VAL A 245 -14.17 10.74 22.03
CA VAL A 245 -13.82 9.84 20.92
C VAL A 245 -13.56 8.42 21.42
N ARG A 246 -12.82 8.28 22.52
CA ARG A 246 -12.51 7.01 23.15
C ARG A 246 -13.77 6.27 23.63
N ALA A 247 -14.74 6.98 24.15
CA ALA A 247 -16.00 6.39 24.66
C ALA A 247 -16.83 5.69 23.58
N VAL A 248 -16.68 6.13 22.31
CA VAL A 248 -17.43 5.60 21.14
C VAL A 248 -16.57 4.81 20.16
N SER A 249 -15.25 4.76 20.37
CA SER A 249 -14.29 4.09 19.52
C SER A 249 -13.70 2.87 20.22
N ASN A 250 -13.42 1.80 19.46
CA ASN A 250 -12.56 0.74 19.99
C ASN A 250 -11.14 1.29 20.17
N PRO A 251 -10.51 1.05 21.34
CA PRO A 251 -9.09 1.39 21.52
C PRO A 251 -8.26 0.72 20.42
N ARG A 252 -7.38 1.49 19.78
CA ARG A 252 -6.43 0.88 18.84
C ARG A 252 -5.39 0.10 19.65
N ASP A 253 -5.16 -1.15 19.26
CA ASP A 253 -4.04 -1.93 19.80
C ASP A 253 -2.71 -1.30 19.39
N ALA A 254 -1.68 -1.53 20.21
CA ALA A 254 -0.31 -1.17 19.86
C ALA A 254 0.07 -1.78 18.50
N ASP A 255 0.77 -1.01 17.65
CA ASP A 255 1.37 -1.54 16.44
C ASP A 255 2.88 -1.69 16.65
N LEU A 256 3.31 -2.94 16.81
CA LEU A 256 4.71 -3.29 17.05
C LEU A 256 5.47 -3.60 15.75
N GLY A 257 4.83 -3.41 14.59
CA GLY A 257 5.45 -3.61 13.28
C GLY A 257 5.84 -5.06 13.01
N ARG A 258 7.04 -5.25 12.49
CA ARG A 258 7.59 -6.55 12.14
C ARG A 258 7.68 -7.52 13.32
N TYR A 259 7.84 -7.01 14.55
CA TYR A 259 7.83 -7.82 15.78
C TYR A 259 6.60 -8.72 15.89
N GLU A 260 5.43 -8.28 15.42
CA GLU A 260 4.19 -9.07 15.45
C GLU A 260 4.25 -10.35 14.59
N VAL A 261 5.25 -10.45 13.73
CA VAL A 261 5.49 -11.60 12.84
C VAL A 261 6.64 -12.47 13.33
N THR A 262 7.72 -11.83 13.81
CA THR A 262 8.99 -12.52 14.13
C THR A 262 9.14 -12.84 15.62
N GLU A 263 8.44 -12.09 16.49
CA GLU A 263 8.63 -12.09 17.95
C GLU A 263 10.07 -11.70 18.38
N ASP A 264 10.91 -11.23 17.43
CA ASP A 264 12.26 -10.73 17.73
C ASP A 264 12.17 -9.29 18.26
N PRO A 265 12.64 -9.00 19.49
CA PRO A 265 12.64 -7.64 20.05
C PRO A 265 13.33 -6.59 19.18
N GLN A 266 14.28 -6.99 18.34
CA GLN A 266 14.98 -6.09 17.42
C GLN A 266 14.09 -5.61 16.27
N ASP A 267 12.99 -6.32 15.98
CA ASP A 267 12.05 -5.99 14.92
C ASP A 267 10.88 -5.10 15.38
N ARG A 268 10.90 -4.64 16.64
CA ARG A 268 9.88 -3.70 17.12
C ARG A 268 9.91 -2.41 16.31
N TRP A 269 8.70 -1.93 15.92
CA TRP A 269 8.44 -0.72 15.14
C TRP A 269 9.14 -0.66 13.79
N ARG A 270 9.70 -1.78 13.32
CA ARG A 270 10.20 -1.88 11.96
C ARG A 270 9.06 -2.16 11.00
N PHE A 271 9.02 -1.41 9.92
CA PHE A 271 8.09 -1.57 8.82
C PHE A 271 8.86 -1.70 7.51
N ARG A 272 8.26 -2.43 6.55
CA ARG A 272 8.86 -2.60 5.24
C ARG A 272 8.97 -1.25 4.53
N THR A 273 10.12 -0.97 3.92
CA THR A 273 10.31 0.20 3.04
C THR A 273 9.26 0.14 1.90
N PRO A 274 8.33 1.10 1.81
CA PRO A 274 7.37 1.12 0.73
C PRO A 274 8.04 1.53 -0.58
N THR A 275 7.44 1.15 -1.71
CA THR A 275 7.79 1.77 -2.99
C THR A 275 7.43 3.25 -2.99
N LEU A 276 8.23 4.09 -3.66
CA LEU A 276 7.87 5.50 -3.88
C LEU A 276 7.13 5.72 -5.21
N ARG A 277 6.85 4.66 -5.96
CA ARG A 277 6.08 4.79 -7.19
C ARG A 277 4.63 5.14 -6.89
N ASN A 278 4.10 6.06 -7.68
CA ASN A 278 2.69 6.46 -7.64
C ASN A 278 2.22 7.07 -6.31
N LEU A 279 3.13 7.65 -5.50
CA LEU A 279 2.79 8.22 -4.20
C LEU A 279 1.69 9.29 -4.25
N VAL A 280 1.64 10.10 -5.32
CA VAL A 280 0.66 11.19 -5.45
C VAL A 280 -0.79 10.68 -5.42
N VAL A 281 -1.00 9.43 -5.84
CA VAL A 281 -2.34 8.84 -5.93
C VAL A 281 -2.65 7.88 -4.78
N SER A 282 -1.87 7.90 -3.69
CA SER A 282 -2.08 7.00 -2.54
C SER A 282 -1.85 7.65 -1.17
N PRO A 283 -2.29 8.92 -0.93
CA PRO A 283 -2.33 9.43 0.42
C PRO A 283 -3.37 8.66 1.26
N PRO A 284 -3.38 8.78 2.60
CA PRO A 284 -2.34 9.36 3.43
C PRO A 284 -1.15 8.40 3.64
N TYR A 285 -0.07 8.90 4.24
CA TYR A 285 1.21 8.22 4.29
C TYR A 285 1.51 7.64 5.67
N MET A 286 2.59 6.86 5.75
CA MET A 286 3.04 6.01 6.84
C MET A 286 2.13 4.77 7.03
N HIS A 287 2.57 3.86 7.90
CA HIS A 287 1.87 2.58 8.09
C HIS A 287 0.44 2.73 8.64
N ASP A 288 0.16 3.83 9.32
CA ASP A 288 -1.14 4.13 9.94
C ASP A 288 -1.91 5.28 9.26
N GLY A 289 -1.36 5.83 8.15
CA GLY A 289 -1.95 6.96 7.45
C GLY A 289 -1.90 8.26 8.25
N GLY A 290 -0.99 8.40 9.19
CA GLY A 290 -0.96 9.55 10.10
C GLY A 290 -0.35 10.82 9.52
N LEU A 291 0.27 10.78 8.33
CA LEU A 291 0.75 11.96 7.61
C LEU A 291 -0.07 12.17 6.35
N SER A 292 -0.67 13.35 6.21
CA SER A 292 -1.66 13.61 5.15
C SER A 292 -1.05 13.93 3.80
N THR A 293 0.13 14.55 3.76
CA THR A 293 0.77 15.04 2.54
C THR A 293 2.20 14.57 2.38
N LEU A 294 2.72 14.55 1.15
CA LEU A 294 4.14 14.29 0.90
C LEU A 294 5.05 15.37 1.50
N ALA A 295 4.56 16.58 1.67
CA ALA A 295 5.29 17.64 2.35
C ALA A 295 5.48 17.28 3.83
N ASP A 296 4.44 16.79 4.53
CA ASP A 296 4.54 16.34 5.92
C ASP A 296 5.55 15.18 6.05
N VAL A 297 5.59 14.27 5.06
CA VAL A 297 6.59 13.18 5.03
C VAL A 297 8.00 13.73 4.88
N ILE A 298 8.22 14.69 3.97
CA ILE A 298 9.53 15.33 3.79
C ILE A 298 9.93 16.06 5.08
N ASP A 299 9.02 16.78 5.72
CA ASP A 299 9.29 17.51 6.97
C ASP A 299 9.62 16.54 8.12
N TYR A 300 8.92 15.40 8.21
CA TYR A 300 9.25 14.35 9.18
C TYR A 300 10.67 13.84 9.02
N TYR A 301 11.11 13.52 7.80
CA TYR A 301 12.48 13.07 7.55
C TYR A 301 13.50 14.21 7.65
N ASP A 302 13.14 15.44 7.30
CA ASP A 302 14.02 16.61 7.44
C ASP A 302 14.34 16.90 8.92
N SER A 303 13.37 16.68 9.82
CA SER A 303 13.59 16.77 11.27
C SER A 303 14.47 15.65 11.85
N GLY A 304 14.77 14.60 11.06
CA GLY A 304 15.53 13.43 11.51
C GLY A 304 14.65 12.35 12.15
N GLY A 305 13.39 12.27 11.74
CA GLY A 305 12.43 11.33 12.32
C GLY A 305 11.99 11.73 13.72
N ALA A 306 11.74 10.76 14.59
CA ALA A 306 11.32 11.03 15.98
C ALA A 306 12.49 11.23 16.96
N GLY A 307 13.73 10.94 16.55
CA GLY A 307 14.91 11.05 17.41
C GLY A 307 14.93 10.08 18.59
N LEU A 308 14.23 8.95 18.47
CA LEU A 308 14.06 7.98 19.55
C LEU A 308 15.15 6.89 19.52
N THR A 309 15.41 6.31 20.70
CA THR A 309 16.39 5.21 20.84
C THR A 309 15.94 3.99 20.03
N GLY A 310 16.84 3.43 19.22
CA GLY A 310 16.56 2.28 18.34
C GLY A 310 16.18 2.66 16.91
N GLN A 311 15.90 3.94 16.67
CA GLN A 311 15.68 4.45 15.32
C GLN A 311 16.88 4.13 14.40
N ASP A 312 16.61 3.80 13.16
CA ASP A 312 17.65 3.53 12.14
C ASP A 312 18.63 4.71 12.06
N PRO A 313 19.95 4.49 12.22
CA PRO A 313 20.93 5.57 12.27
C PRO A 313 21.07 6.37 10.97
N ARG A 314 20.49 5.89 9.87
CA ARG A 314 20.43 6.65 8.60
C ARG A 314 19.38 7.75 8.62
N VAL A 315 18.39 7.69 9.52
CA VAL A 315 17.37 8.73 9.69
C VAL A 315 17.92 9.80 10.63
N GLN A 316 18.47 10.85 10.04
CA GLN A 316 19.12 11.98 10.72
C GLN A 316 18.57 13.30 10.18
N PRO A 317 18.64 14.41 10.92
CA PRO A 317 18.24 15.73 10.42
C PRO A 317 18.96 16.07 9.11
N LEU A 318 18.19 16.43 8.06
CA LEU A 318 18.71 16.66 6.72
C LEU A 318 19.12 18.12 6.49
N GLY A 319 18.50 19.06 7.19
CA GLY A 319 18.74 20.50 7.08
C GLY A 319 18.40 21.03 5.70
N LEU A 320 17.26 20.64 5.15
CA LEU A 320 16.79 21.09 3.85
C LEU A 320 16.21 22.50 3.95
N SER A 321 16.54 23.36 2.97
CA SER A 321 15.83 24.62 2.78
C SER A 321 14.45 24.39 2.17
N ASP A 322 13.55 25.38 2.26
CA ASP A 322 12.22 25.30 1.66
C ASP A 322 12.28 25.06 0.14
N GLN A 323 13.28 25.64 -0.53
CA GLN A 323 13.54 25.39 -1.95
C GLN A 323 13.92 23.93 -2.20
N GLU A 324 14.79 23.34 -1.39
CA GLU A 324 15.21 21.94 -1.51
C GLU A 324 14.05 20.97 -1.23
N LYS A 325 13.17 21.27 -0.26
CA LYS A 325 11.94 20.51 0.00
C LYS A 325 11.00 20.55 -1.21
N THR A 326 10.81 21.73 -1.80
CA THR A 326 10.01 21.90 -3.04
C THR A 326 10.59 21.10 -4.20
N GLU A 327 11.89 21.10 -4.38
CA GLU A 327 12.58 20.35 -5.44
C GLU A 327 12.50 18.84 -5.21
N LEU A 328 12.63 18.38 -3.96
CA LEU A 328 12.45 16.97 -3.60
C LEU A 328 11.02 16.51 -3.86
N LEU A 329 10.01 17.30 -3.49
CA LEU A 329 8.61 17.05 -3.82
C LEU A 329 8.38 16.99 -5.34
N ALA A 330 8.96 17.92 -6.10
CA ALA A 330 8.89 17.92 -7.56
C ALA A 330 9.50 16.65 -8.18
N PHE A 331 10.56 16.09 -7.58
CA PHE A 331 11.07 14.79 -7.99
C PHE A 331 10.08 13.65 -7.67
N LEU A 332 9.58 13.55 -6.44
CA LEU A 332 8.66 12.48 -6.03
C LEU A 332 7.40 12.44 -6.91
N THR A 333 6.90 13.58 -7.37
CA THR A 333 5.74 13.63 -8.28
C THR A 333 6.04 13.00 -9.65
N THR A 334 7.29 13.01 -10.12
CA THR A 334 7.68 12.40 -11.40
C THR A 334 7.64 10.86 -11.38
N LEU A 335 7.50 10.25 -10.20
CA LEU A 335 7.39 8.79 -10.04
C LEU A 335 5.96 8.26 -10.29
N THR A 336 5.03 9.13 -10.65
CA THR A 336 3.64 8.79 -10.96
C THR A 336 3.52 8.39 -12.43
N SER A 337 3.04 7.18 -12.67
CA SER A 337 2.90 6.60 -14.01
C SER A 337 1.73 7.20 -14.77
N SER A 338 1.87 7.41 -16.09
CA SER A 338 0.82 7.97 -16.95
C SER A 338 -0.30 6.97 -17.31
N GLY A 339 -0.08 5.67 -17.09
CA GLY A 339 -1.04 4.60 -17.41
C GLY A 339 -2.09 4.30 -16.32
N LEU A 340 -2.17 5.08 -15.25
CA LEU A 340 -3.08 4.83 -14.13
C LEU A 340 -4.55 4.86 -14.54
N ASP A 341 -4.95 5.80 -15.39
CA ASP A 341 -6.33 5.92 -15.88
C ASP A 341 -6.78 4.66 -16.63
N CYS A 342 -5.86 3.98 -17.33
CA CYS A 342 -6.15 2.71 -17.99
C CYS A 342 -6.43 1.59 -16.99
N LEU A 343 -5.70 1.55 -15.86
CA LEU A 343 -5.96 0.57 -14.79
C LEU A 343 -7.33 0.79 -14.13
N VAL A 344 -7.68 2.05 -13.89
CA VAL A 344 -9.01 2.43 -13.35
C VAL A 344 -10.11 2.04 -14.33
N ALA A 345 -9.95 2.36 -15.62
CA ALA A 345 -10.92 2.01 -16.65
C ALA A 345 -11.10 0.48 -16.78
N ASP A 346 -10.01 -0.30 -16.73
CA ASP A 346 -10.07 -1.76 -16.75
C ASP A 346 -10.78 -2.30 -15.50
N ALA A 347 -10.50 -1.75 -14.34
CA ALA A 347 -11.14 -2.16 -13.08
C ALA A 347 -12.67 -1.96 -13.09
N ARG A 348 -13.17 -1.00 -13.85
CA ARG A 348 -14.60 -0.66 -13.96
C ARG A 348 -15.32 -1.32 -15.12
N GLN A 349 -14.63 -2.14 -15.91
CA GLN A 349 -15.33 -2.94 -16.92
C GLN A 349 -16.32 -3.92 -16.25
N PRO A 350 -17.47 -4.15 -16.88
CA PRO A 350 -18.49 -5.08 -16.37
C PRO A 350 -17.99 -6.54 -16.29
#